data_0b41789e5a4dd3df146f75bea2eec250
#
_entry.id   0b41789e5a4dd3df146f75bea2eec250
#
_cell.length_a   1.000
_cell.length_b   1.000
_cell.length_c   1.000
_cell.angle_alpha   90.00
_cell.angle_beta   90.00
_cell.angle_gamma   90.00
#
_symmetry.space_group_name_H-M   'P 1'
#
loop_
_entity.id
_entity.type
_entity.pdbx_description
1 polymer ?
#
loop_
_entity_poly.entity_id
_entity_poly.type
_entity_poly.pdbx_seq_one_letter_code
_entity_poly.pdbx_strand_id
1 'polypeptide(L)'
;KNLYMSALVKSSLARKWVMALSGLFLVIFLTQHFVINITSVIAPDTFNEWSHFMGYNPLVQFVAQPILIGGLIVHFIMGIVLDFQNRKARPIKYVKFSGNSNSSWVSRNMVITGLVVLAFLGLHMYDFWVHEMTVKYIDAQPEDATRYLPELKEKFEPFWRTVIYVISFILLSMHLWHGFNSSFQSMGAKAVNKGDGLRKATYAWSVLIPAGFI
;
A
#
# COMPACT_ATOMS: atom_id res chain seq x y z
N LYS A 1 -16.41 14.76 -27.37
CA LYS A 1 -15.83 13.62 -26.61
C LYS A 1 -15.17 14.04 -25.28
N ASN A 2 -14.70 15.30 -25.16
CA ASN A 2 -13.98 15.77 -23.96
C ASN A 2 -14.88 16.21 -22.77
N LEU A 3 -16.17 16.48 -23.00
CA LEU A 3 -17.09 16.95 -21.95
C LEU A 3 -17.42 15.86 -20.90
N TYR A 4 -17.58 14.61 -21.30
CA TYR A 4 -17.92 13.50 -20.38
C TYR A 4 -16.75 13.12 -19.46
N MET A 5 -15.51 13.11 -19.98
CA MET A 5 -14.33 12.87 -19.16
C MET A 5 -14.09 13.98 -18.14
N SER A 6 -14.32 15.24 -18.52
CA SER A 6 -14.21 16.39 -17.59
C SER A 6 -15.26 16.35 -16.48
N ALA A 7 -16.47 15.88 -16.77
CA ALA A 7 -17.54 15.75 -15.77
C ALA A 7 -17.25 14.62 -14.75
N LEU A 8 -16.73 13.47 -15.20
CA LEU A 8 -16.35 12.36 -14.32
C LEU A 8 -15.23 12.75 -13.36
N VAL A 9 -14.18 13.41 -13.84
CA VAL A 9 -13.05 13.86 -13.01
C VAL A 9 -13.48 15.00 -12.04
N LYS A 10 -14.47 15.82 -12.41
CA LYS A 10 -15.02 16.88 -11.54
C LYS A 10 -15.99 16.35 -10.48
N SER A 11 -16.58 15.17 -10.68
CA SER A 11 -17.50 14.56 -9.71
C SER A 11 -16.78 14.17 -8.42
N SER A 12 -17.27 14.66 -7.28
CA SER A 12 -16.76 14.28 -5.96
C SER A 12 -16.90 12.77 -5.69
N LEU A 13 -17.94 12.15 -6.23
CA LEU A 13 -18.19 10.72 -6.12
C LEU A 13 -17.15 9.93 -6.93
N ALA A 14 -16.89 10.31 -8.18
CA ALA A 14 -15.91 9.62 -9.04
C ALA A 14 -14.51 9.63 -8.41
N ARG A 15 -14.07 10.77 -7.83
CA ARG A 15 -12.78 10.86 -7.15
C ARG A 15 -12.69 9.92 -5.92
N LYS A 16 -13.77 9.82 -5.15
CA LYS A 16 -13.84 8.86 -4.01
C LYS A 16 -13.76 7.41 -4.48
N TRP A 17 -14.41 7.09 -5.59
CA TRP A 17 -14.32 5.76 -6.20
C TRP A 17 -12.92 5.44 -6.69
N VAL A 18 -12.25 6.36 -7.40
CA VAL A 18 -10.86 6.17 -7.85
C VAL A 18 -9.93 5.93 -6.67
N MET A 19 -10.08 6.73 -5.59
CA MET A 19 -9.31 6.54 -4.36
C MET A 19 -9.59 5.18 -3.70
N ALA A 20 -10.85 4.77 -3.61
CA ALA A 20 -11.23 3.50 -3.01
C ALA A 20 -10.73 2.29 -3.82
N LEU A 21 -10.91 2.32 -5.15
CA LEU A 21 -10.48 1.24 -6.03
C LEU A 21 -8.96 1.10 -6.08
N SER A 22 -8.23 2.22 -6.18
CA SER A 22 -6.76 2.18 -6.14
C SER A 22 -6.25 1.66 -4.79
N GLY A 23 -6.88 2.04 -3.67
CA GLY A 23 -6.54 1.52 -2.35
C GLY A 23 -6.80 0.01 -2.23
N LEU A 24 -7.95 -0.49 -2.71
CA LEU A 24 -8.26 -1.93 -2.72
C LEU A 24 -7.31 -2.73 -3.62
N PHE A 25 -6.94 -2.17 -4.76
CA PHE A 25 -5.93 -2.77 -5.64
C PHE A 25 -4.60 -2.97 -4.90
N LEU A 26 -4.14 -1.95 -4.17
CA LEU A 26 -2.92 -2.04 -3.36
C LEU A 26 -3.06 -3.03 -2.18
N VAL A 27 -4.25 -3.16 -1.58
CA VAL A 27 -4.54 -4.17 -0.55
C VAL A 27 -4.44 -5.58 -1.09
N ILE A 28 -4.96 -5.85 -2.30
CA ILE A 28 -4.83 -7.15 -2.98
C ILE A 28 -3.35 -7.46 -3.24
N PHE A 29 -2.62 -6.49 -3.78
CA PHE A 29 -1.18 -6.65 -3.98
C PHE A 29 -0.44 -6.92 -2.67
N LEU A 30 -0.72 -6.17 -1.60
CA LEU A 30 -0.06 -6.36 -0.31
C LEU A 30 -0.35 -7.75 0.27
N THR A 31 -1.55 -8.29 0.05
CA THR A 31 -1.89 -9.66 0.46
C THR A 31 -1.06 -10.69 -0.31
N GLN A 32 -0.96 -10.55 -1.63
CA GLN A 32 -0.10 -11.42 -2.45
C GLN A 32 1.37 -11.29 -2.03
N HIS A 33 1.84 -10.07 -1.82
CA HIS A 33 3.21 -9.79 -1.38
C HIS A 33 3.50 -10.46 -0.03
N PHE A 34 2.57 -10.38 0.91
CA PHE A 34 2.67 -11.08 2.19
C PHE A 34 2.75 -12.61 2.02
N VAL A 35 1.88 -13.19 1.19
CA VAL A 35 1.87 -14.64 0.95
C VAL A 35 3.21 -15.13 0.39
N ILE A 36 3.85 -14.36 -0.49
CA ILE A 36 5.19 -14.71 -0.99
C ILE A 36 6.23 -14.58 0.15
N ASN A 37 6.20 -13.47 0.88
CA ASN A 37 7.23 -13.20 1.89
C ASN A 37 7.17 -14.14 3.09
N ILE A 38 5.99 -14.57 3.54
CA ILE A 38 5.89 -15.51 4.66
C ILE A 38 6.55 -16.87 4.33
N THR A 39 6.65 -17.25 3.04
CA THR A 39 7.35 -18.47 2.64
C THR A 39 8.85 -18.40 2.91
N SER A 40 9.45 -17.21 3.07
CA SER A 40 10.85 -17.08 3.47
C SER A 40 11.15 -17.75 4.82
N VAL A 41 10.13 -17.88 5.68
CA VAL A 41 10.23 -18.50 7.01
C VAL A 41 9.74 -19.94 7.00
N ILE A 42 8.58 -20.21 6.35
CA ILE A 42 7.92 -21.52 6.44
C ILE A 42 8.32 -22.50 5.33
N ALA A 43 8.77 -22.00 4.17
CA ALA A 43 9.12 -22.80 2.99
C ALA A 43 10.19 -22.07 2.15
N PRO A 44 11.47 -22.04 2.58
CA PRO A 44 12.55 -21.27 1.96
C PRO A 44 12.73 -21.48 0.46
N ASP A 45 12.64 -22.73 0.01
CA ASP A 45 12.78 -23.07 -1.41
C ASP A 45 11.64 -22.48 -2.24
N THR A 46 10.41 -22.53 -1.73
CA THR A 46 9.23 -21.90 -2.35
C THR A 46 9.38 -20.38 -2.42
N PHE A 47 9.98 -19.75 -1.39
CA PHE A 47 10.27 -18.32 -1.42
C PHE A 47 11.19 -17.97 -2.58
N ASN A 48 12.27 -18.70 -2.75
CA ASN A 48 13.22 -18.50 -3.85
C ASN A 48 12.55 -18.71 -5.21
N GLU A 49 11.79 -19.78 -5.39
CA GLU A 49 11.07 -20.09 -6.63
C GLU A 49 10.06 -18.99 -7.01
N TRP A 50 9.23 -18.57 -6.06
CA TRP A 50 8.23 -17.54 -6.30
C TRP A 50 8.85 -16.16 -6.53
N SER A 51 9.89 -15.81 -5.78
CA SER A 51 10.63 -14.56 -5.98
C SER A 51 11.30 -14.52 -7.34
N HIS A 52 11.91 -15.63 -7.76
CA HIS A 52 12.48 -15.79 -9.08
C HIS A 52 11.43 -15.62 -10.19
N PHE A 53 10.28 -16.30 -10.06
CA PHE A 53 9.16 -16.13 -10.98
C PHE A 53 8.72 -14.68 -11.08
N MET A 54 8.53 -13.98 -9.94
CA MET A 54 8.14 -12.56 -9.93
C MET A 54 9.20 -11.67 -10.56
N GLY A 55 10.45 -12.02 -10.40
CA GLY A 55 11.57 -11.29 -10.96
C GLY A 55 11.77 -11.49 -12.47
N TYR A 56 11.57 -12.69 -13.01
CA TYR A 56 11.94 -13.03 -14.39
C TYR A 56 10.76 -13.21 -15.35
N ASN A 57 9.54 -13.40 -14.86
CA ASN A 57 8.39 -13.55 -15.75
C ASN A 57 8.09 -12.26 -16.51
N PRO A 58 8.08 -12.25 -17.88
CA PRO A 58 7.90 -11.03 -18.67
C PRO A 58 6.55 -10.36 -18.43
N LEU A 59 5.47 -11.14 -18.18
CA LEU A 59 4.15 -10.58 -17.89
C LEU A 59 4.17 -9.82 -16.56
N VAL A 60 4.88 -10.34 -15.56
CA VAL A 60 5.02 -9.65 -14.27
C VAL A 60 5.84 -8.38 -14.45
N GLN A 61 6.99 -8.46 -15.11
CA GLN A 61 7.89 -7.31 -15.26
C GLN A 61 7.31 -6.18 -16.12
N PHE A 62 6.75 -6.52 -17.27
CA PHE A 62 6.38 -5.52 -18.29
C PHE A 62 4.91 -5.15 -18.28
N VAL A 63 4.06 -5.90 -17.55
CA VAL A 63 2.63 -5.59 -17.42
C VAL A 63 2.24 -5.35 -15.96
N ALA A 64 2.43 -6.33 -15.08
CA ALA A 64 1.94 -6.23 -13.70
C ALA A 64 2.68 -5.15 -12.88
N GLN A 65 4.00 -5.05 -12.97
CA GLN A 65 4.79 -4.03 -12.25
C GLN A 65 4.45 -2.60 -12.70
N PRO A 66 4.39 -2.25 -14.01
CA PRO A 66 3.93 -0.91 -14.43
C PRO A 66 2.52 -0.58 -13.97
N ILE A 67 1.59 -1.53 -14.01
CA ILE A 67 0.22 -1.33 -13.50
C ILE A 67 0.23 -1.07 -11.99
N LEU A 68 1.04 -1.80 -11.24
CA LEU A 68 1.20 -1.61 -9.80
C LEU A 68 1.75 -0.22 -9.46
N ILE A 69 2.82 0.19 -10.15
CA ILE A 69 3.42 1.52 -9.97
C ILE A 69 2.42 2.61 -10.35
N GLY A 70 1.71 2.45 -11.47
CA GLY A 70 0.65 3.37 -11.89
C GLY A 70 -0.48 3.46 -10.86
N GLY A 71 -0.93 2.35 -10.32
CA GLY A 71 -1.94 2.28 -9.25
C GLY A 71 -1.50 2.99 -7.97
N LEU A 72 -0.24 2.83 -7.57
CA LEU A 72 0.37 3.52 -6.44
C LEU A 72 0.40 5.04 -6.65
N ILE A 73 0.83 5.49 -7.83
CA ILE A 73 0.89 6.92 -8.19
C ILE A 73 -0.51 7.53 -8.17
N VAL A 74 -1.50 6.86 -8.76
CA VAL A 74 -2.90 7.30 -8.75
C VAL A 74 -3.43 7.40 -7.32
N HIS A 75 -3.19 6.39 -6.48
CA HIS A 75 -3.60 6.38 -5.09
C HIS A 75 -3.01 7.56 -4.31
N PHE A 76 -1.71 7.80 -4.45
CA PHE A 76 -1.00 8.87 -3.78
C PHE A 76 -1.48 10.25 -4.22
N ILE A 77 -1.57 10.50 -5.54
CA ILE A 77 -2.05 11.79 -6.09
C ILE A 77 -3.48 12.05 -5.64
N MET A 78 -4.36 11.05 -5.71
CA MET A 78 -5.75 11.20 -5.28
C MET A 78 -5.87 11.47 -3.79
N GLY A 79 -5.00 10.89 -2.96
CA GLY A 79 -4.93 11.17 -1.53
C GLY A 79 -4.64 12.66 -1.25
N ILE A 80 -3.64 13.22 -1.92
CA ILE A 80 -3.28 14.65 -1.80
C ILE A 80 -4.42 15.54 -2.32
N VAL A 81 -4.97 15.23 -3.49
CA VAL A 81 -6.06 16.02 -4.11
C VAL A 81 -7.28 16.08 -3.20
N LEU A 82 -7.69 14.92 -2.64
CA LEU A 82 -8.85 14.87 -1.75
C LEU A 82 -8.60 15.60 -0.43
N ASP A 83 -7.41 15.49 0.16
CA ASP A 83 -7.06 16.21 1.39
C ASP A 83 -7.09 17.72 1.15
N PHE A 84 -6.47 18.19 0.07
CA PHE A 84 -6.46 19.62 -0.28
C PHE A 84 -7.88 20.15 -0.48
N GLN A 85 -8.73 19.42 -1.21
CA GLN A 85 -10.12 19.80 -1.43
C GLN A 85 -10.94 19.82 -0.14
N ASN A 86 -10.75 18.83 0.74
CA ASN A 86 -11.42 18.75 2.03
C ASN A 86 -11.02 19.92 2.95
N ARG A 87 -9.75 20.31 2.94
CA ARG A 87 -9.26 21.48 3.70
C ARG A 87 -9.83 22.78 3.15
N LYS A 88 -9.86 22.94 1.82
CA LYS A 88 -10.43 24.13 1.15
C LYS A 88 -11.93 24.27 1.39
N ALA A 89 -12.67 23.17 1.46
CA ALA A 89 -14.11 23.18 1.73
C ALA A 89 -14.48 23.58 3.17
N ARG A 90 -13.50 23.78 4.07
CA ARG A 90 -13.69 24.16 5.47
C ARG A 90 -13.05 25.52 5.78
N PRO A 91 -13.62 26.63 5.33
CA PRO A 91 -13.02 27.97 5.52
C PRO A 91 -13.06 28.44 6.98
N ILE A 92 -13.96 27.89 7.81
CA ILE A 92 -14.12 28.30 9.21
C ILE A 92 -13.60 27.15 10.11
N LYS A 93 -12.60 27.45 10.94
CA LYS A 93 -12.13 26.53 11.99
C LYS A 93 -13.19 26.39 13.09
N TYR A 94 -13.36 25.20 13.63
CA TYR A 94 -14.27 25.00 14.77
C TYR A 94 -13.87 25.88 15.96
N VAL A 95 -14.80 26.66 16.49
CA VAL A 95 -14.62 27.47 17.69
C VAL A 95 -14.42 26.58 18.91
N LYS A 96 -15.01 25.37 18.91
CA LYS A 96 -14.82 24.35 19.94
C LYS A 96 -14.32 23.06 19.29
N PHE A 97 -13.05 22.74 19.49
CA PHE A 97 -12.42 21.54 18.93
C PHE A 97 -12.67 20.33 19.83
N SER A 98 -13.70 19.54 19.52
CA SER A 98 -13.92 18.21 20.10
C SER A 98 -13.50 17.13 19.09
N GLY A 99 -12.19 17.04 18.84
CA GLY A 99 -11.62 16.20 17.78
C GLY A 99 -11.98 14.71 17.87
N ASN A 100 -12.22 14.19 19.08
CA ASN A 100 -12.50 12.77 19.29
C ASN A 100 -13.98 12.39 19.12
N SER A 101 -14.90 13.34 19.05
CA SER A 101 -16.34 13.03 18.90
C SER A 101 -16.75 12.69 17.47
N ASN A 102 -16.04 13.20 16.44
CA ASN A 102 -16.45 13.08 15.04
C ASN A 102 -15.45 12.34 14.14
N SER A 103 -14.17 12.19 14.52
CA SER A 103 -13.16 11.50 13.70
C SER A 103 -11.97 11.02 14.54
N SER A 104 -11.40 9.87 14.19
CA SER A 104 -10.20 9.35 14.84
C SER A 104 -8.97 10.21 14.50
N TRP A 105 -7.92 10.13 15.33
CA TRP A 105 -6.63 10.78 15.07
C TRP A 105 -6.05 10.32 13.72
N VAL A 106 -6.10 9.01 13.45
CA VAL A 106 -5.63 8.40 12.20
C VAL A 106 -6.35 8.98 10.99
N SER A 107 -7.68 9.13 11.05
CA SER A 107 -8.47 9.72 9.97
C SER A 107 -8.06 11.17 9.65
N ARG A 108 -7.72 11.95 10.67
CA ARG A 108 -7.28 13.35 10.49
C ARG A 108 -5.86 13.48 9.94
N ASN A 109 -5.03 12.45 10.12
CA ASN A 109 -3.61 12.44 9.76
C ASN A 109 -3.29 11.45 8.63
N MET A 110 -4.30 11.07 7.82
CA MET A 110 -4.13 10.10 6.72
C MET A 110 -3.04 10.48 5.72
N VAL A 111 -2.91 11.78 5.40
CA VAL A 111 -1.86 12.24 4.49
C VAL A 111 -0.49 12.10 5.13
N ILE A 112 -0.35 12.38 6.42
CA ILE A 112 0.93 12.23 7.14
C ILE A 112 1.34 10.75 7.16
N THR A 113 0.43 9.84 7.54
CA THR A 113 0.71 8.41 7.52
C THR A 113 1.00 7.92 6.12
N GLY A 114 0.30 8.43 5.10
CA GLY A 114 0.55 8.13 3.69
C GLY A 114 1.93 8.61 3.20
N LEU A 115 2.39 9.79 3.63
CA LEU A 115 3.73 10.29 3.30
C LEU A 115 4.83 9.46 3.95
N VAL A 116 4.64 9.00 5.18
CA VAL A 116 5.60 8.10 5.84
C VAL A 116 5.66 6.75 5.13
N VAL A 117 4.50 6.19 4.75
CA VAL A 117 4.44 4.95 3.95
C VAL A 117 5.13 5.16 2.60
N LEU A 118 4.97 6.32 1.94
CA LEU A 118 5.66 6.63 0.69
C LEU A 118 7.18 6.71 0.86
N ALA A 119 7.67 7.34 1.93
CA ALA A 119 9.08 7.39 2.23
C ALA A 119 9.67 5.99 2.48
N PHE A 120 8.93 5.15 3.22
CA PHE A 120 9.28 3.74 3.38
C PHE A 120 9.29 2.98 2.05
N LEU A 121 8.30 3.18 1.18
CA LEU A 121 8.28 2.57 -0.15
C LEU A 121 9.49 2.98 -0.99
N GLY A 122 9.97 4.21 -0.87
CA GLY A 122 11.22 4.64 -1.50
C GLY A 122 12.42 3.81 -1.05
N LEU A 123 12.57 3.58 0.25
CA LEU A 123 13.61 2.71 0.80
C LEU A 123 13.42 1.26 0.35
N HIS A 124 12.20 0.74 0.42
CA HIS A 124 11.87 -0.62 0.02
C HIS A 124 12.16 -0.88 -1.47
N MET A 125 11.77 0.06 -2.34
CA MET A 125 12.09 -0.03 -3.78
C MET A 125 13.59 0.02 -4.03
N TYR A 126 14.34 0.86 -3.30
CA TYR A 126 15.79 0.90 -3.39
C TYR A 126 16.41 -0.43 -2.95
N ASP A 127 15.96 -0.99 -1.84
CA ASP A 127 16.53 -2.21 -1.27
C ASP A 127 16.31 -3.45 -2.13
N PHE A 128 15.16 -3.54 -2.84
CA PHE A 128 14.77 -4.75 -3.56
C PHE A 128 14.61 -4.54 -5.05
N TRP A 129 13.83 -3.56 -5.49
CA TRP A 129 13.55 -3.40 -6.93
C TRP A 129 14.75 -2.82 -7.68
N VAL A 130 15.37 -1.77 -7.15
CA VAL A 130 16.58 -1.19 -7.77
C VAL A 130 17.71 -2.21 -7.74
N HIS A 131 17.88 -2.94 -6.65
CA HIS A 131 18.86 -4.03 -6.55
C HIS A 131 18.62 -5.09 -7.63
N GLU A 132 17.39 -5.57 -7.78
CA GLU A 132 17.02 -6.56 -8.80
C GLU A 132 17.30 -6.06 -10.22
N MET A 133 16.99 -4.78 -10.51
CA MET A 133 17.28 -4.17 -11.80
C MET A 133 18.79 -4.04 -12.05
N THR A 134 19.56 -3.74 -11.00
CA THR A 134 21.04 -3.64 -11.09
C THR A 134 21.63 -5.01 -11.41
N VAL A 135 21.28 -6.04 -10.67
CA VAL A 135 21.78 -7.42 -10.88
C VAL A 135 21.49 -7.90 -12.31
N LYS A 136 20.30 -7.62 -12.83
CA LYS A 136 19.87 -8.13 -14.16
C LYS A 136 20.41 -7.34 -15.34
N TYR A 137 20.33 -6.01 -15.26
CA TYR A 137 20.48 -5.16 -16.44
C TYR A 137 21.78 -4.32 -16.42
N ILE A 138 22.40 -4.11 -15.26
CA ILE A 138 23.65 -3.38 -15.13
C ILE A 138 24.81 -4.36 -15.00
N ASP A 139 24.75 -5.25 -14.00
CA ASP A 139 25.78 -6.25 -13.74
C ASP A 139 25.67 -7.46 -14.66
N ALA A 140 24.52 -7.63 -15.31
CA ALA A 140 24.20 -8.73 -16.24
C ALA A 140 24.58 -10.10 -15.67
N GLN A 141 24.29 -10.33 -14.38
CA GLN A 141 24.62 -11.59 -13.71
C GLN A 141 23.80 -12.74 -14.28
N PRO A 142 24.35 -13.96 -14.32
CA PRO A 142 23.59 -15.13 -14.67
C PRO A 142 22.35 -15.32 -13.79
N GLU A 143 21.30 -15.87 -14.38
CA GLU A 143 20.07 -16.18 -13.69
C GLU A 143 20.31 -17.22 -12.58
N ASP A 144 19.96 -16.87 -11.34
CA ASP A 144 20.08 -17.72 -10.17
C ASP A 144 18.81 -17.66 -9.34
N ALA A 145 18.08 -18.78 -9.32
CA ALA A 145 16.82 -18.90 -8.58
C ALA A 145 17.02 -19.03 -7.05
N THR A 146 18.25 -19.26 -6.58
CA THR A 146 18.52 -19.52 -5.15
C THR A 146 18.98 -18.30 -4.36
N ARG A 147 19.25 -17.17 -5.03
CA ARG A 147 19.88 -15.99 -4.43
C ARG A 147 18.95 -15.16 -3.52
N TYR A 148 17.62 -15.24 -3.70
CA TYR A 148 16.66 -14.31 -3.08
C TYR A 148 16.62 -14.39 -1.56
N LEU A 149 16.66 -15.59 -0.97
CA LEU A 149 16.63 -15.73 0.48
C LEU A 149 17.97 -15.32 1.16
N PRO A 150 19.14 -15.68 0.65
CA PRO A 150 20.41 -15.12 1.11
C PRO A 150 20.44 -13.59 1.05
N GLU A 151 20.05 -12.97 -0.08
CA GLU A 151 20.01 -11.53 -0.24
C GLU A 151 19.03 -10.86 0.73
N LEU A 152 17.86 -11.47 0.97
CA LEU A 152 16.88 -10.98 1.95
C LEU A 152 17.51 -10.97 3.36
N LYS A 153 18.20 -12.03 3.76
CA LYS A 153 18.85 -12.11 5.08
C LYS A 153 19.96 -11.07 5.22
N GLU A 154 20.85 -10.96 4.24
CA GLU A 154 21.92 -9.96 4.21
C GLU A 154 21.36 -8.53 4.33
N LYS A 155 20.22 -8.26 3.65
CA LYS A 155 19.58 -6.94 3.70
C LYS A 155 19.15 -6.55 5.11
N PHE A 156 18.79 -7.51 5.96
CA PHE A 156 18.34 -7.28 7.33
C PHE A 156 19.41 -7.56 8.41
N GLU A 157 20.64 -7.91 8.06
CA GLU A 157 21.74 -8.00 9.03
C GLU A 157 21.97 -6.69 9.80
N PRO A 158 21.96 -5.48 9.16
CA PRO A 158 22.08 -4.24 9.90
C PRO A 158 20.85 -3.97 10.76
N PHE A 159 21.00 -4.01 12.08
CA PHE A 159 19.89 -3.82 13.04
C PHE A 159 19.05 -2.56 12.79
N TRP A 160 19.69 -1.45 12.43
CA TRP A 160 18.97 -0.21 12.15
C TRP A 160 17.98 -0.34 10.99
N ARG A 161 18.28 -1.16 9.99
CA ARG A 161 17.37 -1.41 8.86
C ARG A 161 16.13 -2.16 9.32
N THR A 162 16.32 -3.22 10.10
CA THR A 162 15.21 -3.95 10.72
C THR A 162 14.31 -3.02 11.53
N VAL A 163 14.89 -2.13 12.35
CA VAL A 163 14.12 -1.15 13.13
C VAL A 163 13.28 -0.23 12.25
N ILE A 164 13.85 0.30 11.16
CA ILE A 164 13.10 1.17 10.23
C ILE A 164 11.92 0.40 9.61
N TYR A 165 12.14 -0.84 9.17
CA TYR A 165 11.08 -1.66 8.59
C TYR A 165 9.97 -1.97 9.59
N VAL A 166 10.30 -2.37 10.81
CA VAL A 166 9.33 -2.62 11.88
C VAL A 166 8.47 -1.38 12.17
N ILE A 167 9.11 -0.22 12.36
CA ILE A 167 8.38 1.05 12.56
C ILE A 167 7.46 1.34 11.37
N SER A 168 7.94 1.11 10.16
CA SER A 168 7.18 1.35 8.95
C SER A 168 5.97 0.43 8.83
N PHE A 169 6.07 -0.84 9.21
CA PHE A 169 4.95 -1.77 9.24
C PHE A 169 3.90 -1.39 10.29
N ILE A 170 4.31 -0.87 11.44
CA ILE A 170 3.37 -0.32 12.44
C ILE A 170 2.62 0.88 11.86
N LEU A 171 3.30 1.80 11.19
CA LEU A 171 2.68 2.96 10.56
C LEU A 171 1.80 2.58 9.37
N LEU A 172 2.20 1.57 8.60
CA LEU A 172 1.38 0.98 7.55
C LEU A 172 0.08 0.38 8.11
N SER A 173 0.16 -0.36 9.23
CA SER A 173 -1.02 -0.88 9.92
C SER A 173 -2.00 0.23 10.30
N MET A 174 -1.51 1.36 10.82
CA MET A 174 -2.35 2.52 11.14
C MET A 174 -2.98 3.14 9.88
N HIS A 175 -2.24 3.25 8.79
CA HIS A 175 -2.75 3.75 7.51
C HIS A 175 -3.86 2.84 6.97
N LEU A 176 -3.66 1.54 6.98
CA LEU A 176 -4.62 0.53 6.53
C LEU A 176 -5.85 0.46 7.43
N TRP A 177 -5.69 0.59 8.76
CA TRP A 177 -6.79 0.56 9.71
C TRP A 177 -7.94 1.50 9.34
N HIS A 178 -7.60 2.69 8.91
CA HIS A 178 -8.60 3.65 8.45
C HIS A 178 -8.91 3.51 6.96
N GLY A 179 -7.88 3.40 6.10
CA GLY A 179 -8.00 3.43 4.65
C GLY A 179 -8.80 2.25 4.11
N PHE A 180 -8.52 1.03 4.57
CA PHE A 180 -9.18 -0.17 4.07
C PHE A 180 -10.68 -0.18 4.37
N ASN A 181 -11.07 0.11 5.61
CA ASN A 181 -12.49 0.22 5.96
C ASN A 181 -13.19 1.37 5.21
N SER A 182 -12.50 2.50 5.03
CA SER A 182 -13.03 3.67 4.30
C SER A 182 -13.28 3.39 2.82
N SER A 183 -12.48 2.53 2.19
CA SER A 183 -12.66 2.12 0.79
C SER A 183 -14.02 1.44 0.59
N PHE A 184 -14.39 0.49 1.43
CA PHE A 184 -15.69 -0.16 1.38
C PHE A 184 -16.86 0.78 1.66
N GLN A 185 -16.66 1.75 2.58
CA GLN A 185 -17.69 2.77 2.85
C GLN A 185 -17.91 3.65 1.61
N SER A 186 -16.85 4.04 0.93
CA SER A 186 -16.91 4.87 -0.28
C SER A 186 -17.62 4.19 -1.44
N MET A 187 -17.57 2.85 -1.50
CA MET A 187 -18.26 2.04 -2.50
C MET A 187 -19.70 1.65 -2.10
N GLY A 188 -20.20 2.11 -0.95
CA GLY A 188 -21.55 1.84 -0.49
C GLY A 188 -21.74 0.46 0.19
N ALA A 189 -20.68 -0.33 0.37
CA ALA A 189 -20.79 -1.67 0.97
C ALA A 189 -21.34 -1.65 2.41
N LYS A 190 -21.20 -0.55 3.12
CA LYS A 190 -21.79 -0.36 4.46
C LYS A 190 -23.31 -0.34 4.44
N ALA A 191 -23.93 0.12 3.35
CA ALA A 191 -25.39 0.16 3.21
C ALA A 191 -25.98 -1.26 3.02
N VAL A 192 -25.21 -2.18 2.45
CA VAL A 192 -25.61 -3.57 2.17
C VAL A 192 -25.32 -4.48 3.36
N ASN A 193 -24.22 -4.26 4.05
CA ASN A 193 -23.79 -5.07 5.19
C ASN A 193 -24.33 -4.47 6.50
N LYS A 194 -25.47 -5.00 6.99
CA LYS A 194 -26.12 -4.57 8.23
C LYS A 194 -25.35 -4.94 9.50
N GLY A 195 -24.29 -5.74 9.41
CA GLY A 195 -23.48 -6.20 10.55
C GLY A 195 -22.08 -5.57 10.59
N ASP A 196 -21.40 -5.71 11.73
CA ASP A 196 -20.02 -5.24 11.95
C ASP A 196 -18.95 -6.18 11.36
N GLY A 197 -19.34 -7.28 10.70
CA GLY A 197 -18.43 -8.31 10.22
C GLY A 197 -17.38 -7.79 9.25
N LEU A 198 -17.77 -7.04 8.21
CA LEU A 198 -16.83 -6.45 7.25
C LEU A 198 -15.86 -5.49 7.94
N ARG A 199 -16.34 -4.66 8.85
CA ARG A 199 -15.49 -3.75 9.61
C ARG A 199 -14.47 -4.49 10.48
N LYS A 200 -14.89 -5.54 11.18
CA LYS A 200 -14.00 -6.39 11.98
C LYS A 200 -12.96 -7.09 11.10
N ALA A 201 -13.37 -7.61 9.94
CA ALA A 201 -12.46 -8.25 8.99
C ALA A 201 -11.41 -7.28 8.45
N THR A 202 -11.81 -6.05 8.05
CA THR A 202 -10.86 -5.04 7.57
C THR A 202 -9.86 -4.63 8.66
N TYR A 203 -10.30 -4.50 9.90
CA TYR A 203 -9.42 -4.17 11.03
C TYR A 203 -8.47 -5.31 11.37
N ALA A 204 -8.95 -6.55 11.43
CA ALA A 204 -8.12 -7.72 11.65
C ALA A 204 -7.04 -7.84 10.56
N TRP A 205 -7.42 -7.70 9.30
CA TRP A 205 -6.48 -7.74 8.16
C TRP A 205 -5.44 -6.62 8.25
N SER A 206 -5.86 -5.40 8.60
CA SER A 206 -4.98 -4.22 8.70
C SER A 206 -3.90 -4.37 9.78
N VAL A 207 -4.12 -5.23 10.77
CA VAL A 207 -3.13 -5.54 11.82
C VAL A 207 -2.34 -6.80 11.48
N LEU A 208 -3.02 -7.88 11.09
CA LEU A 208 -2.39 -9.19 10.91
C LEU A 208 -1.38 -9.20 9.76
N ILE A 209 -1.69 -8.55 8.62
CA ILE A 209 -0.79 -8.56 7.48
C ILE A 209 0.50 -7.76 7.76
N PRO A 210 0.45 -6.49 8.23
CA PRO A 210 1.69 -5.80 8.60
C PRO A 210 2.46 -6.46 9.75
N ALA A 211 1.76 -7.03 10.74
CA ALA A 211 2.42 -7.76 11.83
C ALA A 211 3.12 -9.04 11.35
N GLY A 212 2.59 -9.68 10.32
CA GLY A 212 3.21 -10.88 9.75
C GLY A 212 4.49 -10.60 8.93
N PHE A 213 4.80 -9.34 8.61
CA PHE A 213 6.09 -8.94 8.04
C PHE A 213 7.16 -8.66 9.12
N ILE A 214 6.80 -8.59 10.41
CA ILE A 214 7.70 -8.36 11.54
C ILE A 214 8.23 -9.68 12.05
#